data_e110149e7fac4e4a8e681431fff49a95
#
_entry.id   e110149e7fac4e4a8e681431fff49a95
#
_cell.length_a   1.000
_cell.length_b   1.000
_cell.length_c   1.000
_cell.angle_alpha   90.00
_cell.angle_beta   90.00
_cell.angle_gamma   90.00
#
_symmetry.space_group_name_H-M   'P 1'
#
loop_
_entity.id
_entity.type
_entity.pdbx_description
1 polymer ?
#
loop_
_entity_poly.entity_id
_entity_poly.type
_entity_poly.pdbx_seq_one_letter_code
_entity_poly.pdbx_strand_id
1 'polypeptide(L)'
;MEIPIVALAVGGGITALLLLGLFVSFRSRRAHARRLGQALLRLEESPEISGRNRFDRLLTRLEDGIDRAILSRGDAASTAERLTQALDSVPQGVVVCDDTATITYRNTAASRLATGRHGDTVVDRAVGDLLTRALHGGPCQRTLEIYGPPRRVIEIAAVRLEAGWRTGGAVAVISDVSERHRVEAMRRDFVANISHELKTPVGALALLAETMAGEDDPDVARRLATRMQRESVRVDRIINDLLSLSSIEAEEAPSRDAVPITVILGEASDRVSALAARKNVVIDVDESDHEVMVVCDRRQLVSAVFNLLENAVKYSGNGSRIEVRATSQQGIAAISVRDEGIGIPSVDLERIFERFYRVDRGRSRDTGGTGLGLAIVRHVVANHSGEVRVESREGEGSVFTLRFPSGVPAEVPSREHDTSAA
;
A
#
# COMPACT_ATOMS: atom_id res chain seq x y z
N MET A 1 -9.02 2.07 -26.05
CA MET A 1 -7.65 2.48 -25.65
C MET A 1 -7.11 1.39 -24.71
N GLU A 2 -7.03 0.12 -25.21
CA GLU A 2 -6.75 -1.12 -24.45
C GLU A 2 -5.41 -1.80 -24.84
N ILE A 3 -4.62 -1.14 -25.67
CA ILE A 3 -3.42 -1.73 -26.29
C ILE A 3 -2.16 -1.78 -25.38
N PRO A 4 -1.92 -0.91 -24.37
CA PRO A 4 -0.64 -0.91 -23.66
C PRO A 4 -0.47 -2.01 -22.61
N ILE A 5 -1.54 -2.64 -22.12
CA ILE A 5 -1.45 -3.67 -21.06
C ILE A 5 -1.07 -5.04 -21.66
N VAL A 6 -1.53 -5.32 -22.86
CA VAL A 6 -1.19 -6.56 -23.59
C VAL A 6 0.31 -6.61 -23.91
N ALA A 7 0.91 -5.47 -24.24
CA ALA A 7 2.35 -5.38 -24.54
C ALA A 7 3.24 -5.70 -23.33
N LEU A 8 2.79 -5.42 -22.10
CA LEU A 8 3.56 -5.66 -20.87
C LEU A 8 3.57 -7.14 -20.46
N ALA A 9 2.41 -7.80 -20.57
CA ALA A 9 2.29 -9.23 -20.29
C ALA A 9 2.94 -10.08 -21.37
N VAL A 10 2.83 -9.66 -22.62
CA VAL A 10 3.49 -10.27 -23.77
C VAL A 10 5.00 -10.13 -23.65
N GLY A 11 5.53 -8.97 -23.21
CA GLY A 11 6.96 -8.78 -22.94
C GLY A 11 7.50 -9.75 -21.87
N GLY A 12 6.78 -9.96 -20.76
CA GLY A 12 7.12 -10.93 -19.71
C GLY A 12 7.08 -12.38 -20.19
N GLY A 13 6.06 -12.70 -20.96
CA GLY A 13 5.88 -14.01 -21.57
C GLY A 13 6.95 -14.32 -22.62
N ILE A 14 7.29 -13.35 -23.48
CA ILE A 14 8.29 -13.51 -24.56
C ILE A 14 9.66 -13.83 -23.98
N THR A 15 10.05 -13.29 -22.82
CA THR A 15 11.37 -13.54 -22.23
C THR A 15 11.44 -14.91 -21.55
N ALA A 16 10.40 -15.34 -20.85
CA ALA A 16 10.30 -16.72 -20.39
C ALA A 16 10.30 -17.70 -21.56
N LEU A 17 9.70 -17.32 -22.70
CA LEU A 17 9.65 -18.03 -23.96
C LEU A 17 11.01 -18.16 -24.63
N LEU A 18 11.78 -17.07 -24.71
CA LEU A 18 13.11 -17.06 -25.29
C LEU A 18 14.05 -18.01 -24.52
N LEU A 19 13.88 -18.06 -23.21
CA LEU A 19 14.66 -18.95 -22.34
C LEU A 19 14.23 -20.42 -22.48
N LEU A 20 12.95 -20.68 -22.67
CA LEU A 20 12.45 -22.02 -22.88
C LEU A 20 12.66 -22.49 -24.32
N GLY A 21 12.59 -21.59 -25.30
CA GLY A 21 13.00 -21.83 -26.68
C GLY A 21 14.49 -22.23 -26.76
N LEU A 22 15.32 -21.62 -25.91
CA LEU A 22 16.70 -22.05 -25.69
C LEU A 22 16.77 -23.46 -25.08
N PHE A 23 15.93 -23.80 -24.11
CA PHE A 23 15.89 -25.12 -23.48
C PHE A 23 15.48 -26.22 -24.48
N VAL A 24 14.46 -25.99 -25.28
CA VAL A 24 13.98 -26.93 -26.31
C VAL A 24 14.93 -26.99 -27.52
N SER A 25 15.51 -25.85 -27.94
CA SER A 25 16.42 -25.75 -29.08
C SER A 25 17.87 -26.13 -28.77
N PHE A 26 18.29 -26.07 -27.51
CA PHE A 26 19.64 -26.47 -27.09
C PHE A 26 19.89 -27.98 -27.29
N ARG A 27 18.83 -28.74 -27.42
CA ARG A 27 18.94 -30.14 -27.87
C ARG A 27 19.40 -30.26 -29.33
N SER A 28 19.46 -29.16 -30.08
CA SER A 28 19.91 -29.12 -31.47
C SER A 28 20.51 -27.75 -31.86
N ARG A 29 21.82 -27.59 -31.62
CA ARG A 29 22.80 -26.74 -32.36
C ARG A 29 22.89 -25.23 -32.14
N ARG A 30 24.15 -24.79 -32.00
CA ARG A 30 24.80 -23.46 -31.83
C ARG A 30 24.34 -22.28 -32.70
N ALA A 31 23.48 -22.47 -33.71
CA ALA A 31 23.10 -21.41 -34.66
C ALA A 31 22.01 -20.46 -34.15
N HIS A 32 21.27 -20.81 -33.09
CA HIS A 32 20.11 -20.08 -32.63
C HIS A 32 20.40 -18.97 -31.61
N ALA A 33 21.50 -19.06 -30.85
CA ALA A 33 21.85 -18.04 -29.86
C ALA A 33 22.09 -16.64 -30.46
N ARG A 34 22.65 -16.58 -31.70
CA ARG A 34 22.90 -15.30 -32.40
C ARG A 34 21.60 -14.62 -32.88
N ARG A 35 20.56 -15.39 -33.24
CA ARG A 35 19.25 -14.84 -33.67
C ARG A 35 18.41 -14.36 -32.50
N LEU A 36 18.57 -14.98 -31.34
CA LEU A 36 17.92 -14.57 -30.09
C LEU A 36 18.45 -13.24 -29.55
N GLY A 37 19.77 -13.01 -29.61
CA GLY A 37 20.37 -11.72 -29.25
C GLY A 37 19.85 -10.57 -30.13
N GLN A 38 19.63 -10.83 -31.44
CA GLN A 38 19.06 -9.82 -32.35
C GLN A 38 17.55 -9.57 -32.12
N ALA A 39 16.80 -10.55 -31.65
CA ALA A 39 15.40 -10.37 -31.30
C ALA A 39 15.23 -9.58 -29.98
N LEU A 40 16.10 -9.78 -29.00
CA LEU A 40 16.19 -9.03 -27.76
C LEU A 40 16.53 -7.55 -28.01
N LEU A 41 17.49 -7.27 -28.90
CA LEU A 41 17.87 -5.89 -29.28
C LEU A 41 16.73 -5.13 -29.98
N ARG A 42 15.86 -5.80 -30.70
CA ARG A 42 14.68 -5.17 -31.31
C ARG A 42 13.57 -4.83 -30.31
N LEU A 43 13.56 -5.42 -29.12
CA LEU A 43 12.60 -5.11 -28.05
C LEU A 43 13.04 -3.91 -27.19
N GLU A 44 14.35 -3.54 -27.24
CA GLU A 44 14.87 -2.34 -26.58
C GLU A 44 14.45 -1.02 -27.24
N GLU A 45 14.03 -1.04 -28.52
CA GLU A 45 13.73 0.16 -29.29
C GLU A 45 12.28 0.68 -29.15
N SER A 46 11.44 0.10 -28.28
CA SER A 46 10.07 0.59 -28.05
C SER A 46 10.01 1.52 -26.84
N PRO A 47 9.70 2.81 -27.02
CA PRO A 47 9.59 3.76 -25.91
C PRO A 47 8.27 3.59 -25.15
N GLU A 48 8.34 3.83 -23.87
CA GLU A 48 7.26 3.92 -22.90
C GLU A 48 6.76 2.61 -22.28
N ILE A 49 7.29 2.30 -21.07
CA ILE A 49 6.49 1.67 -19.99
C ILE A 49 7.25 1.75 -18.65
N SER A 50 6.66 2.40 -17.67
CA SER A 50 7.14 2.60 -16.28
C SER A 50 7.03 1.36 -15.38
N GLY A 51 7.00 0.15 -15.94
CA GLY A 51 7.08 -1.12 -15.21
C GLY A 51 8.46 -1.79 -15.29
N ARG A 52 9.40 -1.11 -15.91
CA ARG A 52 10.72 -1.58 -16.36
C ARG A 52 11.61 -2.20 -15.26
N ASN A 53 11.61 -1.64 -14.06
CA ASN A 53 12.60 -2.00 -13.03
C ASN A 53 12.44 -3.39 -12.38
N ARG A 54 11.30 -4.02 -12.48
CA ARG A 54 11.07 -5.37 -11.90
C ARG A 54 11.28 -6.47 -12.93
N PHE A 55 10.93 -6.17 -14.15
CA PHE A 55 11.12 -7.03 -15.31
C PHE A 55 12.61 -7.10 -15.69
N ASP A 56 13.31 -5.96 -15.72
CA ASP A 56 14.75 -5.87 -15.96
C ASP A 56 15.55 -6.65 -14.90
N ARG A 57 15.11 -6.63 -13.63
CA ARG A 57 15.74 -7.45 -12.57
C ARG A 57 15.52 -8.95 -12.73
N LEU A 58 14.40 -9.36 -13.27
CA LEU A 58 14.14 -10.76 -13.62
C LEU A 58 14.96 -11.18 -14.83
N LEU A 59 15.03 -10.33 -15.86
CA LEU A 59 15.87 -10.50 -17.03
C LEU A 59 17.34 -10.64 -16.64
N THR A 60 17.87 -9.72 -15.85
CA THR A 60 19.27 -9.75 -15.38
C THR A 60 19.58 -11.01 -14.58
N ARG A 61 18.69 -11.47 -13.70
CA ARG A 61 18.88 -12.73 -12.97
C ARG A 61 18.83 -13.96 -13.86
N LEU A 62 18.03 -13.93 -14.91
CA LEU A 62 17.93 -15.00 -15.90
C LEU A 62 19.12 -14.97 -16.85
N GLU A 63 19.57 -13.80 -17.29
CA GLU A 63 20.78 -13.61 -18.08
C GLU A 63 22.03 -14.07 -17.32
N ASP A 64 22.18 -13.69 -16.04
CA ASP A 64 23.26 -14.18 -15.16
C ASP A 64 23.20 -15.70 -14.94
N GLY A 65 22.00 -16.29 -14.96
CA GLY A 65 21.80 -17.74 -14.90
C GLY A 65 22.24 -18.45 -16.19
N ILE A 66 21.92 -17.84 -17.33
CA ILE A 66 22.25 -18.33 -18.67
C ILE A 66 23.75 -18.21 -18.94
N ASP A 67 24.36 -17.05 -18.65
CA ASP A 67 25.80 -16.83 -18.83
C ASP A 67 26.61 -17.79 -17.99
N ARG A 68 26.17 -18.08 -16.74
CA ARG A 68 26.78 -19.12 -15.90
C ARG A 68 26.64 -20.54 -16.50
N ALA A 69 25.52 -20.83 -17.15
CA ALA A 69 25.26 -22.11 -17.79
C ALA A 69 26.05 -22.28 -19.12
N ILE A 70 26.27 -21.19 -19.87
CA ILE A 70 27.00 -21.17 -21.14
C ILE A 70 28.53 -21.29 -20.90
N LEU A 71 29.04 -20.73 -19.81
CA LEU A 71 30.46 -20.74 -19.46
C LEU A 71 30.95 -22.11 -18.90
N SER A 72 30.03 -22.97 -18.44
CA SER A 72 30.38 -24.31 -18.01
C SER A 72 30.27 -25.34 -19.16
N ARG A 73 31.37 -25.67 -19.78
CA ARG A 73 31.48 -26.78 -20.73
C ARG A 73 31.22 -28.13 -20.04
N GLY A 74 29.97 -28.46 -19.83
CA GLY A 74 29.56 -29.73 -19.25
C GLY A 74 28.17 -30.13 -19.75
N ASP A 75 27.97 -31.39 -19.97
CA ASP A 75 26.83 -32.10 -20.53
C ASP A 75 25.47 -31.41 -20.60
N ALA A 76 24.74 -31.66 -21.67
CA ALA A 76 23.40 -31.14 -21.92
C ALA A 76 22.40 -31.39 -20.73
N ALA A 77 22.63 -32.45 -19.97
CA ALA A 77 21.89 -32.81 -18.77
C ALA A 77 22.11 -31.80 -17.63
N SER A 78 23.35 -31.35 -17.37
CA SER A 78 23.64 -30.38 -16.32
C SER A 78 23.09 -28.97 -16.64
N THR A 79 23.04 -28.62 -17.93
CA THR A 79 22.46 -27.36 -18.39
C THR A 79 20.92 -27.37 -18.24
N ALA A 80 20.27 -28.48 -18.55
CA ALA A 80 18.84 -28.67 -18.34
C ALA A 80 18.44 -28.57 -16.86
N GLU A 81 19.22 -29.19 -15.99
CA GLU A 81 18.99 -29.15 -14.54
C GLU A 81 19.13 -27.74 -13.95
N ARG A 82 20.16 -26.99 -14.39
CA ARG A 82 20.36 -25.58 -13.99
C ARG A 82 19.23 -24.67 -14.49
N LEU A 83 18.75 -24.86 -15.71
CA LEU A 83 17.61 -24.10 -16.24
C LEU A 83 16.32 -24.42 -15.46
N THR A 84 16.12 -25.69 -15.11
CA THR A 84 15.00 -26.09 -14.27
C THR A 84 15.07 -25.43 -12.89
N GLN A 85 16.25 -25.44 -12.24
CA GLN A 85 16.46 -24.73 -10.98
C GLN A 85 16.24 -23.22 -11.10
N ALA A 86 16.68 -22.61 -12.19
CA ALA A 86 16.46 -21.19 -12.45
C ALA A 86 14.96 -20.88 -12.59
N LEU A 87 14.20 -21.70 -13.33
CA LEU A 87 12.76 -21.58 -13.46
C LEU A 87 12.02 -21.83 -12.13
N ASP A 88 12.52 -22.74 -11.30
CA ASP A 88 11.96 -22.99 -9.96
C ASP A 88 12.24 -21.85 -8.98
N SER A 89 13.28 -21.04 -9.21
CA SER A 89 13.59 -19.86 -8.39
C SER A 89 12.71 -18.64 -8.71
N VAL A 90 11.99 -18.65 -9.85
CA VAL A 90 11.10 -17.58 -10.27
C VAL A 90 9.81 -17.61 -9.45
N PRO A 91 9.38 -16.49 -8.84
CA PRO A 91 8.17 -16.46 -8.03
C PRO A 91 6.87 -16.64 -8.83
N GLN A 92 6.91 -16.46 -10.15
CA GLN A 92 5.78 -16.72 -11.05
C GLN A 92 5.66 -18.21 -11.35
N GLY A 93 4.42 -18.68 -11.48
CA GLY A 93 4.16 -20.01 -12.00
C GLY A 93 4.48 -20.09 -13.50
N VAL A 94 5.23 -21.09 -13.89
CA VAL A 94 5.54 -21.37 -15.31
C VAL A 94 5.04 -22.75 -15.66
N VAL A 95 4.21 -22.83 -16.73
CA VAL A 95 3.67 -24.09 -17.26
C VAL A 95 3.98 -24.16 -18.73
N VAL A 96 4.50 -25.28 -19.20
CA VAL A 96 4.84 -25.50 -20.60
C VAL A 96 4.09 -26.71 -21.12
N CYS A 97 3.59 -26.61 -22.34
CA CYS A 97 3.02 -27.72 -23.05
C CYS A 97 3.71 -27.96 -24.41
N ASP A 98 3.54 -29.15 -24.96
CA ASP A 98 3.91 -29.49 -26.32
C ASP A 98 2.85 -28.99 -27.34
N ASP A 99 3.02 -29.37 -28.62
CA ASP A 99 2.13 -29.03 -29.70
C ASP A 99 0.75 -29.71 -29.61
N THR A 100 0.61 -30.74 -28.75
CA THR A 100 -0.66 -31.43 -28.47
C THR A 100 -1.38 -30.85 -27.24
N ALA A 101 -0.88 -29.73 -26.68
CA ALA A 101 -1.35 -29.11 -25.44
C ALA A 101 -1.10 -29.99 -24.18
N THR A 102 -0.27 -31.03 -24.29
CA THR A 102 0.09 -31.84 -23.11
C THR A 102 1.15 -31.10 -22.29
N ILE A 103 0.91 -30.91 -20.99
CA ILE A 103 1.83 -30.22 -20.08
C ILE A 103 3.10 -31.06 -19.93
N THR A 104 4.24 -30.50 -20.34
CA THR A 104 5.55 -31.14 -20.27
C THR A 104 6.40 -30.63 -19.12
N TYR A 105 6.10 -29.45 -18.59
CA TYR A 105 6.81 -28.85 -17.46
C TYR A 105 5.89 -27.96 -16.65
N ARG A 106 6.11 -27.97 -15.34
CA ARG A 106 5.47 -27.06 -14.35
C ARG A 106 6.50 -26.79 -13.27
N ASN A 107 6.77 -25.50 -12.96
CA ASN A 107 7.65 -25.15 -11.88
C ASN A 107 6.97 -25.22 -10.50
N THR A 108 7.76 -25.14 -9.44
CA THR A 108 7.30 -25.20 -8.06
C THR A 108 6.27 -24.10 -7.74
N ALA A 109 6.47 -22.86 -8.28
CA ALA A 109 5.56 -21.75 -8.07
C ALA A 109 4.19 -22.00 -8.73
N ALA A 110 4.15 -22.56 -9.95
CA ALA A 110 2.89 -22.93 -10.60
C ALA A 110 2.13 -24.00 -9.81
N SER A 111 2.85 -24.98 -9.25
CA SER A 111 2.26 -26.02 -8.41
C SER A 111 1.64 -25.42 -7.14
N ARG A 112 2.32 -24.45 -6.48
CA ARG A 112 1.80 -23.76 -5.28
C ARG A 112 0.59 -22.88 -5.58
N LEU A 113 0.59 -22.19 -6.70
CA LEU A 113 -0.53 -21.34 -7.12
C LEU A 113 -1.76 -22.15 -7.50
N ALA A 114 -1.57 -23.43 -7.83
CA ALA A 114 -2.60 -24.39 -8.14
C ALA A 114 -3.06 -25.23 -6.92
N THR A 115 -2.50 -25.13 -5.71
CA THR A 115 -2.83 -25.94 -4.52
C THR A 115 -3.76 -25.21 -3.52
N GLY A 116 -5.08 -25.35 -3.63
CA GLY A 116 -6.11 -24.89 -2.68
C GLY A 116 -7.47 -25.45 -3.06
N ARG A 117 -8.23 -25.93 -2.14
CA ARG A 117 -9.37 -26.87 -2.33
C ARG A 117 -10.47 -26.51 -3.36
N HIS A 118 -10.59 -25.27 -3.85
CA HIS A 118 -11.60 -24.88 -4.88
C HIS A 118 -11.03 -24.01 -5.99
N GLY A 119 -9.89 -23.33 -5.80
CA GLY A 119 -9.26 -22.46 -6.80
C GLY A 119 -8.45 -23.21 -7.85
N ASP A 120 -7.97 -24.39 -7.51
CA ASP A 120 -7.05 -25.20 -8.30
C ASP A 120 -7.63 -25.62 -9.64
N THR A 121 -8.85 -26.16 -9.61
CA THR A 121 -9.54 -26.59 -10.82
C THR A 121 -9.82 -25.44 -11.78
N VAL A 122 -10.04 -24.22 -11.24
CA VAL A 122 -10.32 -23.02 -12.06
C VAL A 122 -9.05 -22.51 -12.69
N VAL A 123 -7.94 -22.43 -11.93
CA VAL A 123 -6.64 -21.98 -12.44
C VAL A 123 -6.09 -22.97 -13.45
N ASP A 124 -6.06 -24.26 -13.13
CA ASP A 124 -5.57 -25.31 -14.04
C ASP A 124 -6.37 -25.38 -15.33
N ARG A 125 -7.70 -25.27 -15.24
CA ARG A 125 -8.56 -25.21 -16.44
C ARG A 125 -8.27 -23.98 -17.28
N ALA A 126 -8.11 -22.81 -16.65
CA ALA A 126 -7.79 -21.59 -17.37
C ALA A 126 -6.40 -21.65 -18.04
N VAL A 127 -5.41 -22.25 -17.36
CA VAL A 127 -4.07 -22.49 -17.95
C VAL A 127 -4.18 -23.41 -19.17
N GLY A 128 -4.88 -24.52 -19.06
CA GLY A 128 -5.10 -25.45 -20.19
C GLY A 128 -5.80 -24.78 -21.38
N ASP A 129 -6.89 -24.03 -21.10
CA ASP A 129 -7.63 -23.28 -22.13
C ASP A 129 -6.74 -22.23 -22.84
N LEU A 130 -5.91 -21.49 -22.05
CA LEU A 130 -5.03 -20.47 -22.60
C LEU A 130 -3.86 -21.06 -23.40
N LEU A 131 -3.25 -22.15 -22.92
CA LEU A 131 -2.21 -22.86 -23.65
C LEU A 131 -2.74 -23.36 -25.01
N THR A 132 -3.93 -23.98 -25.03
CA THR A 132 -4.58 -24.43 -26.27
C THR A 132 -4.87 -23.27 -27.19
N ARG A 133 -5.36 -22.14 -26.69
CA ARG A 133 -5.59 -20.93 -27.49
C ARG A 133 -4.31 -20.33 -28.05
N ALA A 134 -3.24 -20.30 -27.22
CA ALA A 134 -1.93 -19.77 -27.63
C ALA A 134 -1.31 -20.60 -28.78
N LEU A 135 -1.50 -21.91 -28.75
CA LEU A 135 -1.03 -22.80 -29.86
C LEU A 135 -1.65 -22.45 -31.21
N HIS A 136 -2.92 -22.03 -31.25
CA HIS A 136 -3.67 -21.82 -32.46
C HIS A 136 -3.92 -20.36 -32.84
N GLY A 137 -3.91 -19.44 -31.86
CA GLY A 137 -4.40 -18.08 -32.02
C GLY A 137 -3.42 -16.95 -31.64
N GLY A 138 -2.21 -17.26 -31.20
CA GLY A 138 -1.25 -16.24 -30.74
C GLY A 138 -1.38 -15.88 -29.26
N PRO A 139 -0.69 -14.81 -28.79
CA PRO A 139 -0.65 -14.43 -27.38
C PRO A 139 -2.04 -14.20 -26.79
N CYS A 140 -2.30 -14.74 -25.62
CA CYS A 140 -3.57 -14.55 -24.91
C CYS A 140 -3.35 -14.40 -23.41
N GLN A 141 -4.25 -13.65 -22.74
CA GLN A 141 -4.18 -13.33 -21.34
C GLN A 141 -5.57 -13.41 -20.72
N ARG A 142 -5.61 -13.76 -19.42
CA ARG A 142 -6.84 -13.79 -18.64
C ARG A 142 -6.52 -13.48 -17.18
N THR A 143 -7.34 -12.62 -16.57
CA THR A 143 -7.33 -12.37 -15.14
C THR A 143 -8.47 -13.15 -14.47
N LEU A 144 -8.18 -13.84 -13.39
CA LEU A 144 -9.12 -14.62 -12.59
C LEU A 144 -9.19 -14.03 -11.20
N GLU A 145 -10.42 -13.80 -10.73
CA GLU A 145 -10.67 -13.49 -9.33
C GLU A 145 -11.08 -14.77 -8.60
N ILE A 146 -10.29 -15.15 -7.60
CA ILE A 146 -10.56 -16.30 -6.77
C ILE A 146 -11.15 -15.80 -5.46
N TYR A 147 -12.44 -16.13 -5.24
CA TYR A 147 -13.15 -15.78 -4.02
C TYR A 147 -12.86 -16.81 -2.95
N GLY A 148 -12.28 -16.37 -1.85
CA GLY A 148 -11.95 -17.16 -0.68
C GLY A 148 -11.14 -16.32 0.33
N PRO A 149 -11.02 -16.71 1.59
CA PRO A 149 -10.08 -16.09 2.51
C PRO A 149 -8.66 -16.66 2.33
N PRO A 150 -7.67 -15.88 1.83
CA PRO A 150 -7.79 -14.53 1.27
C PRO A 150 -8.27 -14.50 -0.20
N ARG A 151 -8.97 -13.44 -0.62
CA ARG A 151 -9.29 -13.17 -2.03
C ARG A 151 -7.99 -12.99 -2.82
N ARG A 152 -7.88 -13.69 -3.97
CA ARG A 152 -6.71 -13.62 -4.85
C ARG A 152 -7.10 -13.16 -6.25
N VAL A 153 -6.20 -12.44 -6.88
CA VAL A 153 -6.29 -12.07 -8.30
C VAL A 153 -5.10 -12.68 -9.02
N ILE A 154 -5.38 -13.66 -9.87
CA ILE A 154 -4.36 -14.40 -10.63
C ILE A 154 -4.42 -13.96 -12.08
N GLU A 155 -3.30 -13.51 -12.60
CA GLU A 155 -3.11 -13.19 -14.00
C GLU A 155 -2.39 -14.35 -14.69
N ILE A 156 -2.95 -14.84 -15.81
CA ILE A 156 -2.37 -15.91 -16.63
C ILE A 156 -2.16 -15.36 -18.02
N ALA A 157 -0.93 -15.39 -18.49
CA ALA A 157 -0.57 -15.04 -19.87
C ALA A 157 0.02 -16.27 -20.55
N ALA A 158 -0.43 -16.57 -21.78
CA ALA A 158 0.09 -17.70 -22.55
C ALA A 158 0.50 -17.23 -23.94
N VAL A 159 1.61 -17.81 -24.44
CA VAL A 159 2.14 -17.51 -25.74
C VAL A 159 2.70 -18.78 -26.39
N ARG A 160 2.67 -18.81 -27.72
CA ARG A 160 3.21 -19.91 -28.51
C ARG A 160 4.74 -19.88 -28.50
N LEU A 161 5.37 -21.06 -28.38
CA LEU A 161 6.80 -21.24 -28.55
C LEU A 161 7.11 -21.41 -30.03
N GLU A 162 7.89 -20.51 -30.62
CA GLU A 162 8.42 -20.67 -31.97
C GLU A 162 9.70 -21.49 -31.94
N ALA A 163 9.61 -22.75 -32.23
CA ALA A 163 10.75 -23.65 -32.33
C ALA A 163 11.10 -23.90 -33.80
N GLY A 164 11.85 -22.99 -34.40
CA GLY A 164 12.48 -23.19 -35.73
C GLY A 164 11.66 -24.06 -36.72
N TRP A 165 12.15 -25.24 -37.02
CA TRP A 165 11.55 -26.23 -37.94
C TRP A 165 11.00 -27.49 -37.25
N ARG A 166 10.89 -27.49 -35.92
CA ARG A 166 10.29 -28.56 -35.12
C ARG A 166 9.14 -28.03 -34.26
N THR A 167 8.17 -28.92 -34.03
CA THR A 167 6.95 -28.72 -33.25
C THR A 167 7.14 -27.78 -32.07
N GLY A 168 6.54 -26.59 -32.16
CA GLY A 168 6.52 -25.62 -31.08
C GLY A 168 5.38 -25.95 -30.13
N GLY A 169 5.62 -25.79 -28.85
CA GLY A 169 4.61 -25.83 -27.78
C GLY A 169 4.07 -24.45 -27.44
N ALA A 170 3.55 -24.31 -26.23
CA ALA A 170 3.19 -23.03 -25.66
C ALA A 170 3.66 -22.96 -24.19
N VAL A 171 3.81 -21.72 -23.67
CA VAL A 171 4.08 -21.48 -22.27
C VAL A 171 3.02 -20.58 -21.68
N ALA A 172 2.61 -20.88 -20.45
CA ALA A 172 1.79 -20.00 -19.65
C ALA A 172 2.59 -19.52 -18.43
N VAL A 173 2.48 -18.23 -18.14
CA VAL A 173 3.01 -17.59 -16.92
C VAL A 173 1.83 -17.21 -16.04
N ILE A 174 1.89 -17.62 -14.78
CA ILE A 174 0.87 -17.42 -13.76
C ILE A 174 1.45 -16.46 -12.72
N SER A 175 0.82 -15.32 -12.51
CA SER A 175 1.26 -14.32 -11.55
C SER A 175 0.14 -14.02 -10.55
N ASP A 176 0.46 -14.05 -9.25
CA ASP A 176 -0.41 -13.47 -8.24
C ASP A 176 -0.24 -11.95 -8.26
N VAL A 177 -1.28 -11.25 -8.70
CA VAL A 177 -1.31 -9.80 -8.81
C VAL A 177 -2.24 -9.16 -7.77
N SER A 178 -2.60 -9.93 -6.75
CA SER A 178 -3.56 -9.52 -5.71
C SER A 178 -3.15 -8.22 -5.03
N GLU A 179 -1.90 -8.11 -4.64
CA GLU A 179 -1.40 -6.91 -3.94
C GLU A 179 -1.39 -5.69 -4.88
N ARG A 180 -0.95 -5.88 -6.13
CA ARG A 180 -0.98 -4.80 -7.13
C ARG A 180 -2.42 -4.33 -7.38
N HIS A 181 -3.35 -5.26 -7.59
CA HIS A 181 -4.77 -4.93 -7.77
C HIS A 181 -5.37 -4.24 -6.56
N ARG A 182 -4.99 -4.66 -5.35
CA ARG A 182 -5.41 -4.04 -4.10
C ARG A 182 -4.92 -2.59 -4.00
N VAL A 183 -3.64 -2.34 -4.29
CA VAL A 183 -3.05 -0.99 -4.29
C VAL A 183 -3.72 -0.10 -5.35
N GLU A 184 -3.93 -0.61 -6.57
CA GLU A 184 -4.60 0.13 -7.64
C GLU A 184 -6.08 0.42 -7.33
N ALA A 185 -6.78 -0.52 -6.67
CA ALA A 185 -8.15 -0.31 -6.20
C ALA A 185 -8.19 0.76 -5.11
N MET A 186 -7.33 0.66 -4.09
CA MET A 186 -7.23 1.67 -3.04
C MET A 186 -6.93 3.07 -3.60
N ARG A 187 -6.05 3.17 -4.62
CA ARG A 187 -5.75 4.45 -5.27
C ARG A 187 -6.95 5.01 -6.04
N ARG A 188 -7.69 4.17 -6.75
CA ARG A 188 -8.91 4.60 -7.47
C ARG A 188 -9.99 5.06 -6.50
N ASP A 189 -10.23 4.30 -5.43
CA ASP A 189 -11.20 4.64 -4.40
C ASP A 189 -10.81 5.93 -3.67
N PHE A 190 -9.53 6.15 -3.43
CA PHE A 190 -9.00 7.39 -2.85
C PHE A 190 -9.32 8.61 -3.73
N VAL A 191 -9.01 8.56 -5.03
CA VAL A 191 -9.31 9.66 -5.96
C VAL A 191 -10.82 9.92 -6.08
N ALA A 192 -11.63 8.85 -6.14
CA ALA A 192 -13.08 8.97 -6.20
C ALA A 192 -13.63 9.63 -4.92
N ASN A 193 -13.15 9.19 -3.76
CA ASN A 193 -13.59 9.74 -2.47
C ASN A 193 -13.18 11.21 -2.29
N ILE A 194 -11.96 11.59 -2.69
CA ILE A 194 -11.53 13.01 -2.71
C ILE A 194 -12.50 13.84 -3.55
N SER A 195 -12.79 13.36 -4.78
CA SER A 195 -13.67 14.08 -5.69
C SER A 195 -15.06 14.27 -5.10
N HIS A 196 -15.60 13.27 -4.43
CA HIS A 196 -16.89 13.35 -3.76
C HIS A 196 -16.88 14.28 -2.54
N GLU A 197 -15.88 14.19 -1.67
CA GLU A 197 -15.78 15.00 -0.45
C GLU A 197 -15.49 16.48 -0.76
N LEU A 198 -14.84 16.80 -1.89
CA LEU A 198 -14.65 18.17 -2.35
C LEU A 198 -15.87 18.73 -3.10
N LYS A 199 -16.53 17.91 -3.94
CA LYS A 199 -17.66 18.36 -4.76
C LYS A 199 -18.84 18.85 -3.91
N THR A 200 -19.09 18.20 -2.78
CA THR A 200 -20.22 18.55 -1.89
C THR A 200 -20.08 19.95 -1.29
N PRO A 201 -19.00 20.32 -0.57
CA PRO A 201 -18.86 21.65 0.00
C PRO A 201 -18.69 22.74 -1.07
N VAL A 202 -18.03 22.45 -2.19
CA VAL A 202 -17.89 23.40 -3.31
C VAL A 202 -19.26 23.70 -3.94
N GLY A 203 -20.07 22.66 -4.14
CA GLY A 203 -21.46 22.84 -4.62
C GLY A 203 -22.33 23.62 -3.63
N ALA A 204 -22.16 23.37 -2.32
CA ALA A 204 -22.84 24.14 -1.29
C ALA A 204 -22.41 25.63 -1.29
N LEU A 205 -21.10 25.90 -1.44
CA LEU A 205 -20.58 27.27 -1.55
C LEU A 205 -21.17 27.99 -2.76
N ALA A 206 -21.24 27.33 -3.93
CA ALA A 206 -21.83 27.93 -5.13
C ALA A 206 -23.31 28.30 -4.93
N LEU A 207 -24.11 27.36 -4.36
CA LEU A 207 -25.52 27.58 -4.08
C LEU A 207 -25.74 28.71 -3.05
N LEU A 208 -24.94 28.71 -1.97
CA LEU A 208 -25.03 29.77 -0.95
C LEU A 208 -24.67 31.15 -1.53
N ALA A 209 -23.65 31.22 -2.42
CA ALA A 209 -23.26 32.44 -3.09
C ALA A 209 -24.37 32.95 -4.03
N GLU A 210 -24.98 32.05 -4.82
CA GLU A 210 -26.10 32.38 -5.70
C GLU A 210 -27.33 32.89 -4.90
N THR A 211 -27.67 32.20 -3.81
CA THR A 211 -28.79 32.61 -2.92
C THR A 211 -28.49 33.98 -2.28
N MET A 212 -27.25 34.21 -1.84
CA MET A 212 -26.85 35.48 -1.22
C MET A 212 -26.87 36.64 -2.20
N ALA A 213 -26.60 36.41 -3.49
CA ALA A 213 -26.60 37.45 -4.52
C ALA A 213 -28.04 38.00 -4.81
N GLY A 214 -29.07 37.23 -4.50
CA GLY A 214 -30.47 37.66 -4.66
C GLY A 214 -31.20 37.98 -3.34
N GLU A 215 -30.46 38.09 -2.22
CA GLU A 215 -31.03 38.29 -0.89
C GLU A 215 -30.99 39.76 -0.46
N ASP A 216 -32.14 40.35 -0.18
CA ASP A 216 -32.24 41.73 0.26
C ASP A 216 -32.24 41.89 1.80
N ASP A 217 -32.53 40.80 2.56
CA ASP A 217 -32.54 40.83 4.02
C ASP A 217 -31.11 40.71 4.58
N PRO A 218 -30.58 41.73 5.27
CA PRO A 218 -29.21 41.69 5.82
C PRO A 218 -28.97 40.60 6.83
N ASP A 219 -29.99 40.16 7.58
CA ASP A 219 -29.81 39.09 8.58
C ASP A 219 -29.80 37.72 7.92
N VAL A 220 -30.51 37.52 6.84
CA VAL A 220 -30.42 36.32 5.99
C VAL A 220 -29.08 36.26 5.32
N ALA A 221 -28.63 37.37 4.69
CA ALA A 221 -27.32 37.48 4.04
C ALA A 221 -26.19 37.15 5.02
N ARG A 222 -26.25 37.66 6.26
CA ARG A 222 -25.24 37.36 7.31
C ARG A 222 -25.22 35.87 7.68
N ARG A 223 -26.39 35.22 7.76
CA ARG A 223 -26.48 33.77 8.02
C ARG A 223 -25.88 32.96 6.87
N LEU A 224 -26.16 33.33 5.63
CA LEU A 224 -25.59 32.70 4.42
C LEU A 224 -24.06 32.86 4.39
N ALA A 225 -23.57 34.09 4.62
CA ALA A 225 -22.12 34.34 4.71
C ALA A 225 -21.43 33.48 5.79
N THR A 226 -22.05 33.35 6.95
CA THR A 226 -21.52 32.48 8.03
C THR A 226 -21.47 31.00 7.61
N ARG A 227 -22.48 30.53 6.87
CA ARG A 227 -22.49 29.18 6.32
C ARG A 227 -21.40 28.98 5.27
N MET A 228 -21.22 29.95 4.35
CA MET A 228 -20.15 29.93 3.37
C MET A 228 -18.77 29.86 4.03
N GLN A 229 -18.55 30.65 5.08
CA GLN A 229 -17.29 30.62 5.84
C GLN A 229 -17.04 29.23 6.45
N ARG A 230 -18.06 28.56 6.99
CA ARG A 230 -17.93 27.18 7.54
C ARG A 230 -17.56 26.18 6.46
N GLU A 231 -18.20 26.23 5.29
CA GLU A 231 -17.88 25.34 4.17
C GLU A 231 -16.46 25.59 3.61
N SER A 232 -16.04 26.87 3.55
CA SER A 232 -14.67 27.23 3.15
C SER A 232 -13.63 26.64 4.10
N VAL A 233 -13.81 26.76 5.42
CA VAL A 233 -12.92 26.16 6.43
C VAL A 233 -12.93 24.64 6.32
N ARG A 234 -14.06 24.04 5.94
CA ARG A 234 -14.14 22.60 5.73
C ARG A 234 -13.31 22.16 4.52
N VAL A 235 -13.39 22.88 3.39
CA VAL A 235 -12.58 22.61 2.19
C VAL A 235 -11.09 22.74 2.51
N ASP A 236 -10.70 23.83 3.20
CA ASP A 236 -9.31 24.02 3.63
C ASP A 236 -8.79 22.86 4.47
N ARG A 237 -9.58 22.35 5.42
CA ARG A 237 -9.22 21.19 6.23
C ARG A 237 -9.03 19.94 5.38
N ILE A 238 -9.94 19.66 4.44
CA ILE A 238 -9.81 18.49 3.54
C ILE A 238 -8.51 18.58 2.75
N ILE A 239 -8.17 19.75 2.22
CA ILE A 239 -6.94 19.98 1.45
C ILE A 239 -5.70 19.75 2.34
N ASN A 240 -5.69 20.33 3.54
CA ASN A 240 -4.57 20.19 4.47
C ASN A 240 -4.37 18.75 4.94
N ASP A 241 -5.45 18.01 5.22
CA ASP A 241 -5.39 16.59 5.57
C ASP A 241 -4.83 15.75 4.40
N LEU A 242 -5.22 16.06 3.16
CA LEU A 242 -4.72 15.39 1.96
C LEU A 242 -3.24 15.67 1.73
N LEU A 243 -2.80 16.92 1.87
CA LEU A 243 -1.39 17.30 1.73
C LEU A 243 -0.54 16.64 2.81
N SER A 244 -1.03 16.61 4.06
CA SER A 244 -0.36 15.94 5.16
C SER A 244 -0.22 14.44 4.91
N LEU A 245 -1.29 13.77 4.47
CA LEU A 245 -1.25 12.35 4.14
C LEU A 245 -0.30 12.07 2.99
N SER A 246 -0.36 12.88 1.92
CA SER A 246 0.52 12.74 0.75
C SER A 246 2.00 12.94 1.12
N SER A 247 2.31 13.91 1.99
CA SER A 247 3.67 14.12 2.48
C SER A 247 4.17 12.92 3.29
N ILE A 248 3.35 12.42 4.22
CA ILE A 248 3.69 11.25 5.06
C ILE A 248 3.89 9.99 4.21
N GLU A 249 3.10 9.79 3.14
CA GLU A 249 3.22 8.64 2.24
C GLU A 249 4.43 8.73 1.28
N ALA A 250 4.85 9.95 0.93
CA ALA A 250 5.99 10.18 0.04
C ALA A 250 7.34 10.08 0.79
N GLU A 251 7.33 10.20 2.11
CA GLU A 251 8.53 10.24 2.93
C GLU A 251 8.97 8.80 3.27
N GLU A 252 9.90 8.24 2.47
CA GLU A 252 10.43 6.88 2.66
C GLU A 252 11.27 6.73 3.96
N ALA A 253 11.83 7.83 4.47
CA ALA A 253 12.63 7.84 5.70
C ALA A 253 12.40 9.18 6.45
N PRO A 254 11.43 9.24 7.39
CA PRO A 254 11.24 10.42 8.21
C PRO A 254 12.50 10.73 9.05
N SER A 255 12.73 12.02 9.34
CA SER A 255 13.80 12.39 10.27
C SER A 255 13.56 11.69 11.62
N ARG A 256 14.63 11.14 12.20
CA ARG A 256 14.52 10.38 13.45
C ARG A 256 15.38 11.04 14.51
N ASP A 257 14.77 11.93 15.25
CA ASP A 257 15.38 12.59 16.39
C ASP A 257 14.82 11.99 17.69
N ALA A 258 15.65 11.94 18.72
CA ALA A 258 15.19 11.56 20.06
C ALA A 258 14.40 12.74 20.67
N VAL A 259 13.09 12.59 20.79
CA VAL A 259 12.18 13.64 21.26
C VAL A 259 11.49 13.21 22.55
N PRO A 260 11.46 14.06 23.60
CA PRO A 260 10.66 13.78 24.78
C PRO A 260 9.17 13.72 24.43
N ILE A 261 8.47 12.69 24.92
CA ILE A 261 7.03 12.54 24.68
C ILE A 261 6.25 13.74 25.20
N THR A 262 6.67 14.34 26.31
CA THR A 262 6.03 15.53 26.89
C THR A 262 5.96 16.71 25.93
N VAL A 263 6.99 16.91 25.10
CA VAL A 263 6.99 17.94 24.05
C VAL A 263 5.92 17.65 22.99
N ILE A 264 5.76 16.39 22.60
CA ILE A 264 4.77 15.97 21.60
C ILE A 264 3.36 16.15 22.14
N LEU A 265 3.12 15.71 23.38
CA LEU A 265 1.83 15.84 24.05
C LEU A 265 1.45 17.30 24.28
N GLY A 266 2.40 18.13 24.72
CA GLY A 266 2.18 19.57 24.93
C GLY A 266 1.76 20.26 23.62
N GLU A 267 2.51 20.10 22.52
CA GLU A 267 2.16 20.71 21.23
C GLU A 267 0.81 20.24 20.68
N ALA A 268 0.52 18.95 20.80
CA ALA A 268 -0.76 18.41 20.33
C ALA A 268 -1.93 18.94 21.17
N SER A 269 -1.76 19.04 22.49
CA SER A 269 -2.75 19.58 23.41
C SER A 269 -3.00 21.07 23.19
N ASP A 270 -1.96 21.85 22.95
CA ASP A 270 -2.08 23.28 22.62
C ASP A 270 -2.91 23.50 21.35
N ARG A 271 -2.69 22.69 20.30
CA ARG A 271 -3.43 22.77 19.04
C ARG A 271 -4.92 22.48 19.19
N VAL A 272 -5.31 21.62 20.11
CA VAL A 272 -6.71 21.24 20.30
C VAL A 272 -7.41 22.07 21.40
N SER A 273 -6.67 22.87 22.17
CA SER A 273 -7.14 23.62 23.33
C SER A 273 -8.37 24.50 23.05
N ALA A 274 -8.35 25.26 21.93
CA ALA A 274 -9.47 26.09 21.54
C ALA A 274 -10.75 25.31 21.22
N LEU A 275 -10.62 24.08 20.69
CA LEU A 275 -11.75 23.18 20.43
C LEU A 275 -12.29 22.60 21.74
N ALA A 276 -11.41 22.17 22.63
CA ALA A 276 -11.73 21.63 23.94
C ALA A 276 -12.45 22.69 24.80
N ALA A 277 -11.95 23.92 24.83
CA ALA A 277 -12.56 25.04 25.56
C ALA A 277 -13.99 25.32 25.08
N ARG A 278 -14.28 25.29 23.79
CA ARG A 278 -15.64 25.50 23.24
C ARG A 278 -16.64 24.44 23.68
N LYS A 279 -16.18 23.23 24.00
CA LYS A 279 -17.01 22.12 24.49
C LYS A 279 -16.91 21.90 26.01
N ASN A 280 -16.16 22.75 26.70
CA ASN A 280 -15.84 22.56 28.13
C ASN A 280 -15.21 21.18 28.44
N VAL A 281 -14.47 20.61 27.49
CA VAL A 281 -13.78 19.33 27.66
C VAL A 281 -12.46 19.57 28.34
N VAL A 282 -12.18 18.79 29.39
CA VAL A 282 -10.91 18.84 30.13
C VAL A 282 -9.97 17.78 29.53
N ILE A 283 -8.78 18.21 29.10
CA ILE A 283 -7.71 17.31 28.67
C ILE A 283 -6.74 17.18 29.83
N ASP A 284 -6.65 15.98 30.38
CA ASP A 284 -5.78 15.63 31.50
C ASP A 284 -4.57 14.86 30.97
N VAL A 285 -3.40 15.48 31.00
CA VAL A 285 -2.15 14.89 30.56
C VAL A 285 -1.40 14.37 31.78
N ASP A 286 -1.25 13.06 31.88
CA ASP A 286 -0.46 12.43 32.92
C ASP A 286 1.03 12.54 32.58
N GLU A 287 1.72 13.46 33.26
CA GLU A 287 3.14 13.75 33.08
C GLU A 287 4.04 12.91 33.99
N SER A 288 3.53 11.85 34.59
CA SER A 288 4.24 11.08 35.63
C SER A 288 5.51 10.39 35.12
N ASP A 289 5.68 10.22 33.83
CA ASP A 289 6.86 9.59 33.21
C ASP A 289 7.59 10.58 32.28
N HIS A 290 8.25 11.59 32.89
CA HIS A 290 8.91 12.68 32.14
C HIS A 290 10.13 12.26 31.32
N GLU A 291 10.66 11.05 31.49
CA GLU A 291 11.87 10.57 30.82
C GLU A 291 11.62 9.75 29.55
N VAL A 292 10.35 9.59 29.14
CA VAL A 292 10.05 8.78 27.95
C VAL A 292 10.50 9.50 26.68
N MET A 293 11.51 8.93 26.03
CA MET A 293 12.03 9.42 24.75
C MET A 293 11.56 8.52 23.61
N VAL A 294 11.21 9.13 22.48
CA VAL A 294 10.88 8.41 21.25
C VAL A 294 11.77 8.91 20.10
N VAL A 295 12.33 8.00 19.33
CA VAL A 295 13.06 8.33 18.10
C VAL A 295 12.06 8.48 16.96
N CYS A 296 11.74 9.74 16.61
CA CYS A 296 10.64 10.03 15.69
C CYS A 296 10.84 11.33 14.91
N ASP A 297 10.05 11.49 13.85
CA ASP A 297 9.76 12.82 13.32
C ASP A 297 8.72 13.51 14.21
N ARG A 298 9.17 14.56 14.91
CA ARG A 298 8.35 15.32 15.84
C ARG A 298 7.06 15.83 15.20
N ARG A 299 7.12 16.36 13.96
CA ARG A 299 5.96 16.95 13.28
C ARG A 299 4.92 15.88 12.95
N GLN A 300 5.36 14.72 12.45
CA GLN A 300 4.48 13.61 12.17
C GLN A 300 3.81 13.08 13.44
N LEU A 301 4.59 12.89 14.52
CA LEU A 301 4.04 12.33 15.75
C LEU A 301 3.09 13.31 16.47
N VAL A 302 3.41 14.62 16.48
CA VAL A 302 2.48 15.66 16.95
C VAL A 302 1.19 15.65 16.15
N SER A 303 1.27 15.47 14.82
CA SER A 303 0.08 15.38 13.96
C SER A 303 -0.78 14.15 14.31
N ALA A 304 -0.15 13.00 14.57
CA ALA A 304 -0.88 11.78 14.95
C ALA A 304 -1.61 11.96 16.29
N VAL A 305 -0.92 12.47 17.32
CA VAL A 305 -1.53 12.72 18.64
C VAL A 305 -2.63 13.78 18.54
N PHE A 306 -2.41 14.87 17.78
CA PHE A 306 -3.43 15.88 17.53
C PHE A 306 -4.71 15.29 16.94
N ASN A 307 -4.58 14.42 15.92
CA ASN A 307 -5.74 13.75 15.30
C ASN A 307 -6.53 12.88 16.31
N LEU A 308 -5.84 12.20 17.22
CA LEU A 308 -6.50 11.44 18.29
C LEU A 308 -7.23 12.37 19.26
N LEU A 309 -6.57 13.42 19.72
CA LEU A 309 -7.17 14.41 20.63
C LEU A 309 -8.35 15.15 20.00
N GLU A 310 -8.22 15.54 18.73
CA GLU A 310 -9.31 16.19 18.00
C GLU A 310 -10.52 15.26 17.89
N ASN A 311 -10.32 13.98 17.61
CA ASN A 311 -11.40 13.00 17.57
C ASN A 311 -12.02 12.81 18.96
N ALA A 312 -11.20 12.65 19.99
CA ALA A 312 -11.67 12.53 21.37
C ALA A 312 -12.57 13.72 21.76
N VAL A 313 -12.14 14.96 21.50
CA VAL A 313 -12.95 16.17 21.76
C VAL A 313 -14.21 16.21 20.89
N LYS A 314 -14.13 15.82 19.61
CA LYS A 314 -15.30 15.84 18.70
C LYS A 314 -16.40 14.88 19.15
N TYR A 315 -16.03 13.68 19.56
CA TYR A 315 -16.99 12.61 19.85
C TYR A 315 -17.39 12.50 21.32
N SER A 316 -16.72 13.22 22.21
CA SER A 316 -17.11 13.35 23.61
C SER A 316 -18.23 14.39 23.82
N GLY A 317 -18.96 14.21 24.90
CA GLY A 317 -20.00 15.16 25.34
C GLY A 317 -19.42 16.46 25.87
N ASN A 318 -20.27 17.47 26.07
CA ASN A 318 -19.85 18.70 26.76
C ASN A 318 -19.51 18.41 28.22
N GLY A 319 -18.39 18.94 28.70
CA GLY A 319 -17.93 18.77 30.09
C GLY A 319 -17.27 17.43 30.39
N SER A 320 -17.01 16.61 29.38
CA SER A 320 -16.30 15.33 29.53
C SER A 320 -14.81 15.50 29.77
N ARG A 321 -14.16 14.41 30.16
CA ARG A 321 -12.70 14.34 30.40
C ARG A 321 -12.04 13.46 29.34
N ILE A 322 -10.87 13.87 28.91
CA ILE A 322 -9.99 13.09 28.03
C ILE A 322 -8.69 12.86 28.82
N GLU A 323 -8.31 11.61 28.99
CA GLU A 323 -7.06 11.24 29.65
C GLU A 323 -5.99 10.93 28.59
N VAL A 324 -4.82 11.53 28.76
CA VAL A 324 -3.64 11.26 27.91
C VAL A 324 -2.53 10.73 28.80
N ARG A 325 -2.03 9.55 28.53
CA ARG A 325 -0.95 8.94 29.30
C ARG A 325 0.19 8.53 28.38
N ALA A 326 1.41 8.76 28.88
CA ALA A 326 2.62 8.22 28.28
C ALA A 326 3.27 7.23 29.24
N THR A 327 3.72 6.09 28.73
CA THR A 327 4.42 5.07 29.52
C THR A 327 5.58 4.51 28.71
N SER A 328 6.63 4.05 29.41
CA SER A 328 7.73 3.31 28.78
C SER A 328 7.97 2.01 29.55
N GLN A 329 7.80 0.89 28.85
CA GLN A 329 8.02 -0.43 29.45
C GLN A 329 8.72 -1.35 28.45
N GLN A 330 9.75 -2.05 28.92
CA GLN A 330 10.46 -3.08 28.14
C GLN A 330 10.96 -2.59 26.75
N GLY A 331 11.42 -1.35 26.66
CA GLY A 331 11.91 -0.80 25.39
C GLY A 331 10.78 -0.37 24.42
N ILE A 332 9.55 -0.24 24.90
CA ILE A 332 8.40 0.26 24.15
C ILE A 332 7.85 1.50 24.85
N ALA A 333 7.80 2.61 24.12
CA ALA A 333 7.08 3.81 24.52
C ALA A 333 5.63 3.70 24.02
N ALA A 334 4.67 4.06 24.87
CA ALA A 334 3.27 4.05 24.51
C ALA A 334 2.60 5.37 24.87
N ILE A 335 1.78 5.90 23.97
CA ILE A 335 0.89 7.04 24.19
C ILE A 335 -0.54 6.53 24.11
N SER A 336 -1.32 6.71 25.16
CA SER A 336 -2.74 6.38 25.19
C SER A 336 -3.59 7.63 25.30
N VAL A 337 -4.65 7.70 24.51
CA VAL A 337 -5.70 8.73 24.56
C VAL A 337 -7.01 8.04 24.85
N ARG A 338 -7.61 8.35 26.01
CA ARG A 338 -8.88 7.80 26.45
C ARG A 338 -9.93 8.90 26.44
N ASP A 339 -11.07 8.61 25.85
CA ASP A 339 -12.25 9.47 25.84
C ASP A 339 -13.47 8.78 26.44
N GLU A 340 -14.41 9.56 26.94
CA GLU A 340 -15.74 9.14 27.43
C GLU A 340 -16.82 9.47 26.40
N GLY A 341 -16.50 9.27 25.12
CA GLY A 341 -17.40 9.60 24.00
C GLY A 341 -18.42 8.52 23.70
N ILE A 342 -19.00 8.64 22.50
CA ILE A 342 -20.03 7.71 22.01
C ILE A 342 -19.52 6.29 21.76
N GLY A 343 -18.20 6.07 21.78
CA GLY A 343 -17.59 4.79 21.45
C GLY A 343 -17.73 4.42 19.97
N ILE A 344 -17.22 3.23 19.63
CA ILE A 344 -17.14 2.71 18.25
C ILE A 344 -17.73 1.29 18.26
N PRO A 345 -18.68 0.98 17.34
CA PRO A 345 -19.18 -0.38 17.17
C PRO A 345 -18.07 -1.36 16.79
N SER A 346 -18.12 -2.57 17.32
CA SER A 346 -17.07 -3.58 17.11
C SER A 346 -16.84 -3.94 15.64
N VAL A 347 -17.87 -3.87 14.81
CA VAL A 347 -17.82 -4.15 13.36
C VAL A 347 -17.03 -3.11 12.59
N ASP A 348 -16.82 -1.92 13.17
CA ASP A 348 -16.15 -0.79 12.53
C ASP A 348 -14.69 -0.62 12.97
N LEU A 349 -14.26 -1.29 14.07
CA LEU A 349 -12.92 -1.11 14.66
C LEU A 349 -11.76 -1.35 13.70
N GLU A 350 -11.87 -2.30 12.80
CA GLU A 350 -10.84 -2.55 11.78
C GLU A 350 -10.86 -1.50 10.67
N ARG A 351 -12.04 -0.91 10.40
CA ARG A 351 -12.29 -0.03 9.27
C ARG A 351 -12.08 1.45 9.56
N ILE A 352 -12.12 1.87 10.83
CA ILE A 352 -11.93 3.28 11.20
C ILE A 352 -10.61 3.90 10.74
N PHE A 353 -9.61 3.07 10.43
CA PHE A 353 -8.32 3.48 9.88
C PHE A 353 -8.29 3.53 8.34
N GLU A 354 -9.37 3.13 7.67
CA GLU A 354 -9.51 3.28 6.22
C GLU A 354 -9.70 4.77 5.87
N ARG A 355 -9.14 5.21 4.74
CA ARG A 355 -9.26 6.60 4.28
C ARG A 355 -10.74 6.92 3.99
N PHE A 356 -11.22 8.07 4.45
CA PHE A 356 -12.60 8.54 4.31
C PHE A 356 -13.66 7.66 4.97
N TYR A 357 -13.26 6.69 5.77
CA TYR A 357 -14.20 5.87 6.51
C TYR A 357 -14.82 6.66 7.66
N ARG A 358 -16.12 6.46 7.88
CA ARG A 358 -16.91 7.09 8.94
C ARG A 358 -18.02 6.14 9.35
N VAL A 359 -18.17 5.88 10.63
CA VAL A 359 -19.17 4.99 11.21
C VAL A 359 -20.60 5.47 10.85
N ASP A 360 -20.86 6.77 10.91
CA ASP A 360 -22.15 7.35 10.58
C ASP A 360 -21.99 8.59 9.67
N ARG A 361 -22.34 8.46 8.40
CA ARG A 361 -22.27 9.54 7.40
C ARG A 361 -23.30 10.65 7.62
N GLY A 362 -24.43 10.37 8.29
CA GLY A 362 -25.50 11.33 8.52
C GLY A 362 -25.17 12.31 9.66
N ARG A 363 -24.84 11.80 10.82
CA ARG A 363 -24.53 12.56 12.03
C ARG A 363 -23.22 13.32 11.95
N SER A 364 -22.30 12.84 11.14
CA SER A 364 -20.96 13.36 11.07
C SER A 364 -20.79 14.54 10.09
N ARG A 365 -21.83 14.96 9.34
CA ARG A 365 -21.81 16.23 8.59
C ARG A 365 -21.73 17.43 9.51
N ASP A 366 -22.38 17.35 10.67
CA ASP A 366 -22.38 18.41 11.67
C ASP A 366 -21.07 18.49 12.48
N THR A 367 -20.34 17.38 12.61
CA THR A 367 -19.06 17.31 13.32
C THR A 367 -17.83 17.62 12.46
N GLY A 368 -18.00 17.79 11.14
CA GLY A 368 -16.96 18.30 10.22
C GLY A 368 -15.73 17.42 10.03
N GLY A 369 -15.80 16.10 10.30
CA GLY A 369 -14.67 15.20 10.11
C GLY A 369 -14.47 14.82 8.65
N THR A 370 -13.20 14.74 8.20
CA THR A 370 -12.79 14.36 6.84
C THR A 370 -12.73 12.84 6.64
N GLY A 371 -12.60 12.06 7.73
CA GLY A 371 -12.33 10.62 7.68
C GLY A 371 -10.87 10.29 7.32
N LEU A 372 -9.98 11.28 7.34
CA LEU A 372 -8.55 11.10 7.06
C LEU A 372 -7.70 11.04 8.33
N GLY A 373 -8.14 11.63 9.45
CA GLY A 373 -7.35 11.76 10.65
C GLY A 373 -6.81 10.43 11.21
N LEU A 374 -7.65 9.38 11.32
CA LEU A 374 -7.17 8.07 11.79
C LEU A 374 -6.31 7.33 10.75
N ALA A 375 -6.52 7.57 9.47
CA ALA A 375 -5.61 7.08 8.44
C ALA A 375 -4.22 7.72 8.57
N ILE A 376 -4.14 9.03 8.85
CA ILE A 376 -2.89 9.74 9.15
C ILE A 376 -2.21 9.10 10.37
N VAL A 377 -2.95 8.86 11.46
CA VAL A 377 -2.42 8.19 12.66
C VAL A 377 -1.76 6.86 12.30
N ARG A 378 -2.46 6.01 11.55
CA ARG A 378 -1.95 4.69 11.14
C ARG A 378 -0.68 4.78 10.30
N HIS A 379 -0.62 5.72 9.33
CA HIS A 379 0.56 5.91 8.49
C HIS A 379 1.76 6.44 9.29
N VAL A 380 1.55 7.44 10.13
CA VAL A 380 2.60 7.96 11.01
C VAL A 380 3.17 6.86 11.89
N VAL A 381 2.31 6.08 12.56
CA VAL A 381 2.75 4.99 13.44
C VAL A 381 3.53 3.93 12.66
N ALA A 382 3.06 3.56 11.47
CA ALA A 382 3.75 2.60 10.61
C ALA A 382 5.12 3.10 10.14
N ASN A 383 5.25 4.38 9.75
CA ASN A 383 6.53 5.00 9.38
C ASN A 383 7.55 4.99 10.52
N HIS A 384 7.08 4.97 11.76
CA HIS A 384 7.90 4.90 12.97
C HIS A 384 8.07 3.47 13.51
N SER A 385 7.76 2.44 12.71
CA SER A 385 7.85 1.02 13.09
C SER A 385 7.03 0.70 14.35
N GLY A 386 5.95 1.44 14.56
CA GLY A 386 5.05 1.33 15.68
C GLY A 386 3.78 0.54 15.36
N GLU A 387 2.90 0.43 16.36
CA GLU A 387 1.59 -0.21 16.28
C GLU A 387 0.52 0.71 16.89
N VAL A 388 -0.64 0.82 16.25
CA VAL A 388 -1.82 1.48 16.82
C VAL A 388 -2.84 0.43 17.25
N ARG A 389 -3.34 0.55 18.47
CA ARG A 389 -4.42 -0.27 19.02
C ARG A 389 -5.61 0.59 19.40
N VAL A 390 -6.79 0.02 19.32
CA VAL A 390 -8.04 0.66 19.75
C VAL A 390 -8.86 -0.33 20.56
N GLU A 391 -9.33 0.15 21.71
CA GLU A 391 -10.30 -0.54 22.55
C GLU A 391 -11.50 0.41 22.70
N SER A 392 -12.69 -0.03 22.31
CA SER A 392 -13.87 0.81 22.37
C SER A 392 -15.13 -0.03 22.51
N ARG A 393 -16.11 0.57 23.21
CA ARG A 393 -17.47 0.05 23.27
C ARG A 393 -18.45 1.18 23.04
N GLU A 394 -19.48 0.90 22.24
CA GLU A 394 -20.52 1.87 21.95
C GLU A 394 -21.20 2.35 23.25
N GLY A 395 -21.23 3.65 23.46
CA GLY A 395 -21.77 4.30 24.66
C GLY A 395 -20.80 4.40 25.85
N GLU A 396 -19.61 3.77 25.81
CA GLU A 396 -18.64 3.77 26.92
C GLU A 396 -17.38 4.59 26.63
N GLY A 397 -17.14 5.00 25.37
CA GLY A 397 -15.96 5.72 24.94
C GLY A 397 -14.91 4.85 24.24
N SER A 398 -13.72 5.41 24.06
CA SER A 398 -12.64 4.75 23.32
C SER A 398 -11.28 4.98 23.99
N VAL A 399 -10.36 4.02 23.80
CA VAL A 399 -8.95 4.14 24.16
C VAL A 399 -8.11 3.83 22.92
N PHE A 400 -7.39 4.83 22.44
CA PHE A 400 -6.41 4.66 21.38
C PHE A 400 -5.01 4.61 21.98
N THR A 401 -4.23 3.59 21.63
CA THR A 401 -2.86 3.42 22.12
C THR A 401 -1.89 3.36 20.94
N LEU A 402 -0.94 4.28 20.88
CA LEU A 402 0.18 4.29 19.97
C LEU A 402 1.39 3.68 20.68
N ARG A 403 2.05 2.71 20.07
CA ARG A 403 3.21 2.02 20.62
C ARG A 403 4.39 2.17 19.66
N PHE A 404 5.54 2.57 20.19
CA PHE A 404 6.76 2.78 19.42
C PHE A 404 7.94 2.07 20.09
N PRO A 405 8.96 1.63 19.35
CA PRO A 405 10.23 1.27 19.95
C PRO A 405 10.78 2.47 20.73
N SER A 406 11.07 2.33 22.02
CA SER A 406 11.67 3.41 22.80
C SER A 406 13.12 3.60 22.33
N GLY A 407 13.45 4.82 21.95
CA GLY A 407 14.83 5.21 21.73
C GLY A 407 15.49 5.41 23.12
N VAL A 408 16.20 4.41 23.62
CA VAL A 408 17.17 4.68 24.66
C VAL A 408 18.26 5.53 24.00
N PRO A 409 18.59 6.74 24.48
CA PRO A 409 19.76 7.44 23.99
C PRO A 409 20.95 6.49 24.20
N ALA A 410 21.69 6.16 23.14
CA ALA A 410 22.98 5.53 23.31
C ALA A 410 23.75 6.44 24.27
N GLU A 411 24.15 5.92 25.43
CA GLU A 411 25.02 6.63 26.35
C GLU A 411 26.14 7.24 25.51
N VAL A 412 26.17 8.57 25.44
CA VAL A 412 27.31 9.29 24.89
C VAL A 412 28.47 8.92 25.84
N PRO A 413 29.49 8.18 25.37
CA PRO A 413 30.62 7.85 26.25
C PRO A 413 31.16 9.17 26.75
N SER A 414 31.08 9.36 28.05
CA SER A 414 31.68 10.47 28.78
C SER A 414 33.13 10.57 28.33
N ARG A 415 33.48 11.63 27.61
CA ARG A 415 34.89 11.98 27.36
C ARG A 415 35.50 12.15 28.73
N GLU A 416 36.20 11.15 29.20
CA GLU A 416 37.13 11.28 30.30
C GLU A 416 38.06 12.45 29.95
N HIS A 417 37.96 13.50 30.75
CA HIS A 417 38.94 14.57 30.78
C HIS A 417 40.25 13.92 31.22
N ASP A 418 41.09 13.61 30.26
CA ASP A 418 42.48 13.27 30.55
C ASP A 418 43.18 14.55 31.02
N THR A 419 43.12 14.78 32.34
CA THR A 419 43.89 15.79 33.03
C THR A 419 45.17 15.11 33.45
N SER A 420 46.10 14.93 32.52
CA SER A 420 47.48 14.66 32.87
C SER A 420 48.28 15.94 32.64
N ALA A 421 48.39 16.72 33.70
CA ALA A 421 49.40 17.73 33.84
C ALA A 421 50.65 17.11 34.44
N ALA A 422 51.77 17.26 33.82
CA ALA A 422 53.07 17.57 34.41
C ALA A 422 54.10 17.72 33.29
#